data_5a7629b23f2ec244a2e3d8bf8c6a9612
#
_entry.id   5a7629b23f2ec244a2e3d8bf8c6a9612
#
_cell.length_a   1.000
_cell.length_b   1.000
_cell.length_c   1.000
_cell.angle_alpha   90.00
_cell.angle_beta   90.00
_cell.angle_gamma   90.00
#
_symmetry.space_group_name_H-M   'P 1'
#
loop_
_entity.id
_entity.type
_entity.pdbx_description
1 polymer ?
#
loop_
_entity_poly.entity_id
_entity_poly.type
_entity_poly.pdbx_seq_one_letter_code
_entity_poly.pdbx_strand_id
1 'polypeptide(L)'
;MEGLVAQGLQKWFKHRKVVDNVSLDIHRGEVVGLLGPNGAGKTTSFYMLVGLLATEGGRIFLEGQEITSLPMYQRCRMGMGYLPQESSVFRKLTVEENLLAILETLDLDAVERRQRARELLAELDLTSLAPYPAYTLSGGERRRLEITRALVTGPQYLLLDEPFTGIDPIAIADIQEIIARLRDRGIGILITDHNVRETLAITDRAYILYDGKILVPGTASEIANNPIAREIYLGEKFAL
;
A
#
# COMPACT_ATOMS: atom_id res chain seq x y z
N MET A 1 18.11 2.57 -12.24
CA MET A 1 17.06 3.14 -11.39
C MET A 1 16.73 2.06 -10.36
N GLU A 2 17.11 2.27 -9.13
CA GLU A 2 16.76 1.39 -8.02
C GLU A 2 15.40 1.83 -7.47
N GLY A 3 14.56 0.88 -7.07
CA GLY A 3 13.26 1.16 -6.51
C GLY A 3 12.07 0.87 -7.42
N LEU A 4 10.85 1.17 -6.91
CA LEU A 4 9.64 1.24 -7.71
C LEU A 4 9.47 2.69 -8.19
N VAL A 5 9.60 2.91 -9.50
CA VAL A 5 9.65 4.26 -10.11
C VAL A 5 8.57 4.39 -11.16
N ALA A 6 7.76 5.45 -11.04
CA ALA A 6 6.82 5.88 -12.07
C ALA A 6 7.31 7.17 -12.73
N GLN A 7 7.26 7.25 -14.05
CA GLN A 7 7.71 8.40 -14.82
C GLN A 7 6.63 8.86 -15.77
N GLY A 8 6.11 10.07 -15.55
CA GLY A 8 5.22 10.75 -16.47
C GLY A 8 3.89 10.03 -16.72
N LEU A 9 3.33 9.34 -15.70
CA LEU A 9 2.07 8.59 -15.86
C LEU A 9 0.95 9.48 -16.33
N GLN A 10 0.14 8.96 -17.26
CA GLN A 10 -1.00 9.66 -17.82
C GLN A 10 -2.20 8.71 -17.94
N LYS A 11 -3.40 9.25 -17.63
CA LYS A 11 -4.65 8.50 -17.76
C LYS A 11 -5.82 9.41 -18.07
N TRP A 12 -6.62 9.00 -19.05
CA TRP A 12 -7.88 9.64 -19.39
C TRP A 12 -9.06 8.71 -19.09
N PHE A 13 -10.16 9.31 -18.65
CA PHE A 13 -11.46 8.67 -18.65
C PHE A 13 -12.38 9.52 -19.55
N LYS A 14 -12.75 8.98 -20.70
CA LYS A 14 -13.44 9.69 -21.76
C LYS A 14 -12.62 10.94 -22.21
N HIS A 15 -13.11 12.14 -21.91
CA HIS A 15 -12.47 13.41 -22.29
C HIS A 15 -11.71 14.08 -21.13
N ARG A 16 -11.73 13.49 -19.91
CA ARG A 16 -11.07 14.07 -18.76
C ARG A 16 -9.74 13.37 -18.51
N LYS A 17 -8.66 14.14 -18.47
CA LYS A 17 -7.34 13.69 -18.03
C LYS A 17 -7.35 13.64 -16.50
N VAL A 18 -7.34 12.43 -15.94
CA VAL A 18 -7.42 12.21 -14.48
C VAL A 18 -6.04 12.09 -13.86
N VAL A 19 -5.05 11.64 -14.62
CA VAL A 19 -3.63 11.64 -14.23
C VAL A 19 -2.85 12.30 -15.35
N ASP A 20 -2.08 13.32 -15.01
CA ASP A 20 -1.35 14.17 -15.95
C ASP A 20 0.12 14.32 -15.54
N ASN A 21 0.98 13.55 -16.16
CA ASN A 21 2.43 13.58 -15.98
C ASN A 21 2.88 13.32 -14.53
N VAL A 22 2.26 12.34 -13.86
CA VAL A 22 2.60 11.96 -12.48
C VAL A 22 3.88 11.15 -12.48
N SER A 23 4.88 11.63 -11.72
CA SER A 23 6.15 10.93 -11.47
C SER A 23 6.36 10.79 -9.97
N LEU A 24 6.68 9.59 -9.52
CA LEU A 24 7.00 9.29 -8.12
C LEU A 24 7.93 8.09 -8.05
N ASP A 25 8.61 7.94 -6.94
CA ASP A 25 9.50 6.81 -6.68
C ASP A 25 9.38 6.36 -5.22
N ILE A 26 9.66 5.08 -4.99
CA ILE A 26 9.68 4.45 -3.67
C ILE A 26 10.94 3.59 -3.61
N HIS A 27 11.76 3.77 -2.56
CA HIS A 27 12.93 2.96 -2.32
C HIS A 27 12.67 1.89 -1.25
N ARG A 28 13.53 0.89 -1.18
CA ARG A 28 13.46 -0.11 -0.11
C ARG A 28 13.72 0.54 1.24
N GLY A 29 12.97 0.14 2.25
CA GLY A 29 13.12 0.65 3.61
C GLY A 29 12.64 2.08 3.79
N GLU A 30 11.73 2.56 2.93
CA GLU A 30 11.04 3.83 3.14
C GLU A 30 9.52 3.70 3.06
N VAL A 31 8.83 4.61 3.72
CA VAL A 31 7.37 4.77 3.62
C VAL A 31 7.06 6.07 2.89
N VAL A 32 6.37 5.95 1.76
CA VAL A 32 5.97 7.09 0.91
C VAL A 32 4.46 7.26 0.95
N GLY A 33 3.98 8.48 1.21
CA GLY A 33 2.57 8.84 1.14
C GLY A 33 2.17 9.37 -0.24
N LEU A 34 1.04 8.91 -0.77
CA LEU A 34 0.39 9.54 -1.93
C LEU A 34 -0.93 10.14 -1.46
N LEU A 35 -0.93 11.44 -1.19
CA LEU A 35 -1.99 12.17 -0.54
C LEU A 35 -2.67 13.17 -1.50
N GLY A 36 -3.81 13.70 -1.12
CA GLY A 36 -4.55 14.69 -1.89
C GLY A 36 -6.05 14.58 -1.72
N PRO A 37 -6.84 15.55 -2.18
CA PRO A 37 -8.30 15.55 -2.05
C PRO A 37 -8.96 14.45 -2.87
N ASN A 38 -10.26 14.24 -2.64
CA ASN A 38 -11.07 13.33 -3.44
C ASN A 38 -11.09 13.76 -4.90
N GLY A 39 -10.92 12.78 -5.80
CA GLY A 39 -10.87 13.05 -7.24
C GLY A 39 -9.53 13.59 -7.76
N ALA A 40 -8.50 13.73 -6.92
CA ALA A 40 -7.17 14.18 -7.33
C ALA A 40 -6.42 13.21 -8.26
N GLY A 41 -6.86 11.96 -8.38
CA GLY A 41 -6.23 10.93 -9.20
C GLY A 41 -5.40 9.91 -8.43
N LYS A 42 -5.43 9.92 -7.06
CA LYS A 42 -4.67 9.00 -6.19
C LYS A 42 -4.90 7.53 -6.54
N THR A 43 -6.14 7.06 -6.41
CA THR A 43 -6.52 5.66 -6.69
C THR A 43 -6.19 5.26 -8.12
N THR A 44 -6.37 6.17 -9.08
CA THR A 44 -6.01 5.93 -10.49
C THR A 44 -4.51 5.72 -10.65
N SER A 45 -3.69 6.60 -10.07
CA SER A 45 -2.22 6.48 -10.09
C SER A 45 -1.77 5.21 -9.39
N PHE A 46 -2.36 4.91 -8.25
CA PHE A 46 -2.09 3.72 -7.47
C PHE A 46 -2.41 2.43 -8.25
N TYR A 47 -3.57 2.36 -8.91
CA TYR A 47 -3.96 1.20 -9.72
C TYR A 47 -3.08 1.01 -10.95
N MET A 48 -2.55 2.10 -11.54
CA MET A 48 -1.54 1.98 -12.60
C MET A 48 -0.23 1.38 -12.07
N LEU A 49 0.22 1.78 -10.85
CA LEU A 49 1.41 1.20 -10.21
C LEU A 49 1.22 -0.29 -9.90
N VAL A 50 0.06 -0.67 -9.37
CA VAL A 50 -0.27 -2.07 -9.06
C VAL A 50 -0.41 -2.94 -10.32
N GLY A 51 -0.78 -2.34 -11.46
CA GLY A 51 -1.07 -3.06 -12.71
C GLY A 51 -2.51 -3.54 -12.83
N LEU A 52 -3.43 -2.95 -12.08
CA LEU A 52 -4.89 -3.10 -12.21
C LEU A 52 -5.46 -2.22 -13.31
N LEU A 53 -4.78 -1.12 -13.64
CA LEU A 53 -5.17 -0.17 -14.67
C LEU A 53 -3.99 0.10 -15.59
N ALA A 54 -4.20 0.01 -16.90
CA ALA A 54 -3.17 0.37 -17.87
C ALA A 54 -3.00 1.90 -17.94
N THR A 55 -1.73 2.35 -17.96
CA THR A 55 -1.40 3.74 -18.26
C THR A 55 -1.54 4.02 -19.75
N GLU A 56 -1.87 5.25 -20.12
CA GLU A 56 -1.93 5.72 -21.51
C GLU A 56 -0.72 6.57 -21.88
N GLY A 57 0.15 6.84 -20.92
CA GLY A 57 1.45 7.47 -21.11
C GLY A 57 2.33 7.29 -19.89
N GLY A 58 3.63 7.48 -20.05
CA GLY A 58 4.62 7.26 -19.03
C GLY A 58 5.07 5.81 -18.90
N ARG A 59 5.97 5.56 -17.94
CA ARG A 59 6.57 4.23 -17.72
C ARG A 59 6.66 3.93 -16.24
N ILE A 60 6.66 2.63 -15.90
CA ILE A 60 6.82 2.12 -14.54
C ILE A 60 7.97 1.13 -14.53
N PHE A 61 8.87 1.29 -13.56
CA PHE A 61 10.04 0.44 -13.39
C PHE A 61 10.05 -0.15 -11.98
N LEU A 62 10.47 -1.40 -11.87
CA LEU A 62 10.74 -2.08 -10.61
C LEU A 62 12.19 -2.56 -10.63
N GLU A 63 13.03 -2.05 -9.74
CA GLU A 63 14.47 -2.34 -9.67
C GLU A 63 15.17 -2.22 -11.05
N GLY A 64 14.83 -1.16 -11.79
CA GLY A 64 15.39 -0.88 -13.12
C GLY A 64 14.75 -1.66 -14.27
N GLN A 65 13.94 -2.67 -13.99
CA GLN A 65 13.20 -3.39 -15.02
C GLN A 65 11.87 -2.71 -15.33
N GLU A 66 11.59 -2.46 -16.61
CA GLU A 66 10.31 -1.89 -17.01
C GLU A 66 9.18 -2.89 -16.85
N ILE A 67 8.14 -2.48 -16.10
CA ILE A 67 6.93 -3.29 -15.79
C ILE A 67 5.64 -2.65 -16.30
N THR A 68 5.72 -1.61 -17.13
CA THR A 68 4.58 -0.80 -17.57
C THR A 68 3.42 -1.64 -18.11
N SER A 69 3.71 -2.61 -18.98
CA SER A 69 2.72 -3.47 -19.62
C SER A 69 2.39 -4.75 -18.83
N LEU A 70 3.09 -5.00 -17.73
CA LEU A 70 2.89 -6.23 -16.95
C LEU A 70 1.62 -6.13 -16.10
N PRO A 71 0.76 -7.17 -16.11
CA PRO A 71 -0.40 -7.25 -15.25
C PRO A 71 0.00 -7.48 -13.78
N MET A 72 -0.90 -7.17 -12.85
CA MET A 72 -0.69 -7.24 -11.41
C MET A 72 -0.02 -8.54 -10.94
N TYR A 73 -0.49 -9.71 -11.41
CA TYR A 73 0.04 -11.00 -10.94
C TYR A 73 1.52 -11.20 -11.30
N GLN A 74 2.00 -10.65 -12.43
CA GLN A 74 3.40 -10.69 -12.80
C GLN A 74 4.23 -9.75 -11.93
N ARG A 75 3.71 -8.53 -11.66
CA ARG A 75 4.36 -7.59 -10.73
C ARG A 75 4.47 -8.16 -9.32
N CYS A 76 3.44 -8.90 -8.87
CA CYS A 76 3.49 -9.60 -7.57
C CYS A 76 4.61 -10.65 -7.52
N ARG A 77 4.81 -11.42 -8.59
CA ARG A 77 5.91 -12.39 -8.68
C ARG A 77 7.30 -11.74 -8.74
N MET A 78 7.36 -10.47 -9.11
CA MET A 78 8.58 -9.68 -9.10
C MET A 78 8.85 -8.97 -7.78
N GLY A 79 8.01 -9.21 -6.74
CA GLY A 79 8.21 -8.69 -5.41
C GLY A 79 7.35 -7.47 -5.05
N MET A 80 6.20 -7.27 -5.69
CA MET A 80 5.20 -6.29 -5.28
C MET A 80 4.07 -6.95 -4.50
N GLY A 81 3.74 -6.42 -3.31
CA GLY A 81 2.53 -6.75 -2.56
C GLY A 81 1.48 -5.66 -2.71
N TYR A 82 0.21 -6.02 -2.62
CA TYR A 82 -0.90 -5.08 -2.69
C TYR A 82 -1.96 -5.39 -1.65
N LEU A 83 -2.33 -4.38 -0.88
CA LEU A 83 -3.45 -4.39 0.06
C LEU A 83 -4.56 -3.49 -0.47
N PRO A 84 -5.70 -4.03 -0.91
CA PRO A 84 -6.82 -3.23 -1.41
C PRO A 84 -7.55 -2.49 -0.28
N GLN A 85 -8.28 -1.44 -0.66
CA GLN A 85 -9.18 -0.71 0.22
C GLN A 85 -10.30 -1.62 0.74
N GLU A 86 -10.92 -2.39 -0.15
CA GLU A 86 -11.97 -3.34 0.22
C GLU A 86 -11.39 -4.61 0.85
N SER A 87 -12.10 -5.16 1.83
CA SER A 87 -11.69 -6.37 2.51
C SER A 87 -11.55 -7.55 1.55
N SER A 88 -10.36 -8.15 1.54
CA SER A 88 -9.98 -9.24 0.64
C SER A 88 -9.91 -10.61 1.31
N VAL A 89 -10.26 -10.73 2.61
CA VAL A 89 -10.19 -12.01 3.33
C VAL A 89 -11.22 -13.02 2.84
N PHE A 90 -10.84 -14.29 2.82
CA PHE A 90 -11.77 -15.40 2.62
C PHE A 90 -12.56 -15.62 3.91
N ARG A 91 -13.72 -14.99 4.02
CA ARG A 91 -14.49 -14.85 5.26
C ARG A 91 -14.84 -16.18 5.94
N LYS A 92 -15.07 -17.25 5.16
CA LYS A 92 -15.47 -18.58 5.69
C LYS A 92 -14.28 -19.45 6.07
N LEU A 93 -13.09 -19.12 5.60
CA LEU A 93 -11.85 -19.79 5.96
C LEU A 93 -11.36 -19.27 7.33
N THR A 94 -10.64 -20.11 8.04
CA THR A 94 -9.92 -19.70 9.25
C THR A 94 -8.80 -18.71 8.91
N VAL A 95 -8.25 -18.06 9.92
CA VAL A 95 -7.11 -17.15 9.78
C VAL A 95 -5.91 -17.89 9.17
N GLU A 96 -5.59 -19.10 9.65
CA GLU A 96 -4.52 -19.93 9.09
C GLU A 96 -4.81 -20.35 7.64
N GLU A 97 -6.02 -20.81 7.34
CA GLU A 97 -6.42 -21.22 5.98
C GLU A 97 -6.38 -20.08 4.98
N ASN A 98 -6.60 -18.83 5.42
CA ASN A 98 -6.43 -17.64 4.58
C ASN A 98 -4.99 -17.48 4.07
N LEU A 99 -3.99 -17.85 4.87
CA LEU A 99 -2.58 -17.83 4.46
C LEU A 99 -2.25 -19.05 3.62
N LEU A 100 -2.69 -20.24 4.04
CA LEU A 100 -2.43 -21.48 3.32
C LEU A 100 -2.96 -21.43 1.90
N ALA A 101 -4.14 -20.83 1.66
CA ALA A 101 -4.72 -20.69 0.33
C ALA A 101 -3.82 -19.87 -0.64
N ILE A 102 -3.02 -18.93 -0.13
CA ILE A 102 -2.05 -18.20 -0.96
C ILE A 102 -0.75 -18.99 -1.06
N LEU A 103 -0.27 -19.59 0.04
CA LEU A 103 0.93 -20.40 0.07
C LEU A 103 0.86 -21.61 -0.88
N GLU A 104 -0.33 -22.15 -1.13
CA GLU A 104 -0.57 -23.23 -2.12
C GLU A 104 -0.25 -22.80 -3.57
N THR A 105 -0.21 -21.50 -3.85
CA THR A 105 0.16 -20.99 -5.18
C THR A 105 1.67 -20.87 -5.38
N LEU A 106 2.46 -21.09 -4.31
CA LEU A 106 3.91 -21.05 -4.32
C LEU A 106 4.49 -22.48 -4.43
N ASP A 107 5.71 -22.56 -4.94
CA ASP A 107 6.44 -23.84 -5.06
C ASP A 107 7.05 -24.22 -3.69
N LEU A 108 6.19 -24.62 -2.76
CA LEU A 108 6.50 -25.05 -1.40
C LEU A 108 5.82 -26.40 -1.12
N ASP A 109 6.47 -27.26 -0.34
CA ASP A 109 5.82 -28.47 0.15
C ASP A 109 4.82 -28.19 1.30
N ALA A 110 4.06 -29.23 1.72
CA ALA A 110 3.04 -29.05 2.75
C ALA A 110 3.61 -28.70 4.14
N VAL A 111 4.84 -29.10 4.44
CA VAL A 111 5.50 -28.81 5.72
C VAL A 111 5.98 -27.36 5.70
N GLU A 112 6.63 -26.95 4.62
CA GLU A 112 7.11 -25.58 4.41
C GLU A 112 5.96 -24.56 4.44
N ARG A 113 4.82 -24.86 3.78
CA ARG A 113 3.63 -23.98 3.83
C ARG A 113 3.13 -23.77 5.24
N ARG A 114 3.00 -24.85 6.04
CA ARG A 114 2.55 -24.73 7.43
C ARG A 114 3.55 -23.97 8.31
N GLN A 115 4.83 -24.22 8.11
CA GLN A 115 5.87 -23.49 8.81
C GLN A 115 5.82 -22.01 8.50
N ARG A 116 5.75 -21.65 7.20
CA ARG A 116 5.65 -20.28 6.75
C ARG A 116 4.38 -19.57 7.25
N ALA A 117 3.23 -20.28 7.25
CA ALA A 117 2.00 -19.73 7.81
C ALA A 117 2.15 -19.38 9.30
N ARG A 118 2.75 -20.27 10.12
CA ARG A 118 2.99 -20.03 11.54
C ARG A 118 3.90 -18.82 11.78
N GLU A 119 4.99 -18.70 11.00
CA GLU A 119 5.91 -17.57 11.09
C GLU A 119 5.20 -16.25 10.82
N LEU A 120 4.42 -16.19 9.74
CA LEU A 120 3.65 -14.99 9.36
C LEU A 120 2.58 -14.64 10.40
N LEU A 121 1.90 -15.64 10.97
CA LEU A 121 0.91 -15.42 12.02
C LEU A 121 1.55 -14.89 13.31
N ALA A 122 2.71 -15.40 13.66
CA ALA A 122 3.46 -14.92 14.82
C ALA A 122 3.99 -13.49 14.63
N GLU A 123 4.40 -13.16 13.41
CA GLU A 123 4.94 -11.84 13.06
C GLU A 123 3.95 -10.70 13.30
N LEU A 124 2.66 -10.93 13.04
CA LEU A 124 1.60 -9.93 13.17
C LEU A 124 0.59 -10.23 14.28
N ASP A 125 1.01 -10.99 15.31
CA ASP A 125 0.24 -11.30 16.52
C ASP A 125 -1.13 -11.94 16.23
N LEU A 126 -1.18 -12.85 15.25
CA LEU A 126 -2.39 -13.58 14.85
C LEU A 126 -2.42 -15.05 15.28
N THR A 127 -1.38 -15.53 15.98
CA THR A 127 -1.22 -16.96 16.33
C THR A 127 -2.40 -17.48 17.13
N SER A 128 -2.91 -16.73 18.11
CA SER A 128 -4.06 -17.13 18.92
C SER A 128 -5.37 -17.17 18.15
N LEU A 129 -5.43 -16.44 17.02
CA LEU A 129 -6.59 -16.33 16.15
C LEU A 129 -6.58 -17.36 15.02
N ALA A 130 -5.47 -18.09 14.83
CA ALA A 130 -5.26 -19.02 13.71
C ALA A 130 -6.44 -19.98 13.43
N PRO A 131 -7.08 -20.62 14.45
CA PRO A 131 -8.17 -21.58 14.23
C PRO A 131 -9.54 -20.93 14.01
N TYR A 132 -9.68 -19.60 14.21
CA TYR A 132 -10.98 -18.95 14.12
C TYR A 132 -11.31 -18.51 12.69
N PRO A 133 -12.59 -18.61 12.27
CA PRO A 133 -13.03 -18.11 10.97
C PRO A 133 -12.84 -16.60 10.81
N ALA A 134 -12.38 -16.14 9.66
CA ALA A 134 -12.04 -14.73 9.44
C ALA A 134 -13.24 -13.77 9.58
N TYR A 135 -14.48 -14.24 9.48
CA TYR A 135 -15.65 -13.39 9.71
C TYR A 135 -15.85 -13.00 11.20
N THR A 136 -15.19 -13.68 12.14
CA THR A 136 -15.28 -13.38 13.58
C THR A 136 -14.31 -12.29 14.00
N LEU A 137 -13.37 -11.91 13.15
CA LEU A 137 -12.33 -10.93 13.46
C LEU A 137 -12.90 -9.52 13.58
N SER A 138 -12.37 -8.75 14.54
CA SER A 138 -12.53 -7.30 14.62
C SER A 138 -11.95 -6.60 13.37
N GLY A 139 -12.22 -5.31 13.21
CA GLY A 139 -11.68 -4.53 12.08
C GLY A 139 -10.14 -4.53 12.03
N GLY A 140 -9.49 -4.28 13.17
CA GLY A 140 -8.04 -4.28 13.30
C GLY A 140 -7.40 -5.66 13.06
N GLU A 141 -7.95 -6.73 13.66
CA GLU A 141 -7.49 -8.10 13.44
C GLU A 141 -7.61 -8.53 11.98
N ARG A 142 -8.72 -8.16 11.34
CA ARG A 142 -8.94 -8.41 9.91
C ARG A 142 -7.91 -7.68 9.06
N ARG A 143 -7.62 -6.40 9.38
CA ARG A 143 -6.60 -5.64 8.65
C ARG A 143 -5.21 -6.22 8.82
N ARG A 144 -4.86 -6.69 10.03
CA ARG A 144 -3.61 -7.45 10.25
C ARG A 144 -3.56 -8.72 9.40
N LEU A 145 -4.65 -9.49 9.32
CA LEU A 145 -4.71 -10.68 8.45
C LEU A 145 -4.53 -10.32 6.97
N GLU A 146 -5.12 -9.24 6.50
CA GLU A 146 -4.97 -8.76 5.11
C GLU A 146 -3.53 -8.37 4.79
N ILE A 147 -2.86 -7.66 5.70
CA ILE A 147 -1.44 -7.33 5.57
C ILE A 147 -0.61 -8.61 5.58
N THR A 148 -0.87 -9.54 6.51
CA THR A 148 -0.17 -10.84 6.57
C THR A 148 -0.29 -11.61 5.27
N ARG A 149 -1.47 -11.61 4.66
CA ARG A 149 -1.70 -12.25 3.34
C ARG A 149 -0.89 -11.59 2.23
N ALA A 150 -0.76 -10.26 2.24
CA ALA A 150 0.07 -9.55 1.27
C ALA A 150 1.56 -9.83 1.43
N LEU A 151 2.00 -10.25 2.64
CA LEU A 151 3.38 -10.62 2.93
C LEU A 151 3.73 -12.08 2.56
N VAL A 152 2.75 -12.92 2.25
CA VAL A 152 2.99 -14.36 1.94
C VAL A 152 4.00 -14.54 0.82
N THR A 153 3.96 -13.70 -0.21
CA THR A 153 4.85 -13.77 -1.38
C THR A 153 6.24 -13.18 -1.14
N GLY A 154 6.53 -12.68 0.06
CA GLY A 154 7.81 -12.04 0.39
C GLY A 154 8.08 -10.76 -0.42
N PRO A 155 7.15 -9.78 -0.43
CA PRO A 155 7.30 -8.61 -1.27
C PRO A 155 8.46 -7.72 -0.81
N GLN A 156 9.11 -7.07 -1.78
CA GLN A 156 10.11 -6.02 -1.57
C GLN A 156 9.47 -4.64 -1.52
N TYR A 157 8.29 -4.50 -2.14
CA TYR A 157 7.46 -3.29 -2.14
C TYR A 157 6.03 -3.65 -1.79
N LEU A 158 5.43 -2.90 -0.88
CA LEU A 158 4.06 -3.10 -0.42
C LEU A 158 3.23 -1.85 -0.67
N LEU A 159 2.18 -1.98 -1.46
CA LEU A 159 1.27 -0.89 -1.79
C LEU A 159 -0.01 -1.04 -0.98
N LEU A 160 -0.29 -0.06 -0.11
CA LEU A 160 -1.40 -0.05 0.85
C LEU A 160 -2.44 0.99 0.44
N ASP A 161 -3.60 0.52 -0.03
CA ASP A 161 -4.71 1.39 -0.42
C ASP A 161 -5.65 1.59 0.79
N GLU A 162 -5.63 2.79 1.36
CA GLU A 162 -6.40 3.22 2.52
C GLU A 162 -6.32 2.24 3.72
N PRO A 163 -5.12 1.97 4.26
CA PRO A 163 -4.94 0.97 5.32
C PRO A 163 -5.65 1.32 6.63
N PHE A 164 -5.98 2.58 6.89
CA PHE A 164 -6.61 3.05 8.12
C PHE A 164 -8.12 3.21 8.01
N THR A 165 -8.70 3.01 6.82
CA THR A 165 -10.14 3.20 6.61
C THR A 165 -10.95 2.10 7.30
N GLY A 166 -11.95 2.52 8.10
CA GLY A 166 -12.91 1.61 8.74
C GLY A 166 -12.39 0.83 9.94
N ILE A 167 -11.26 1.26 10.53
CA ILE A 167 -10.72 0.71 11.77
C ILE A 167 -10.75 1.76 12.89
N ASP A 168 -10.75 1.30 14.14
CA ASP A 168 -10.76 2.18 15.31
C ASP A 168 -9.38 2.82 15.57
N PRO A 169 -9.31 3.95 16.32
CA PRO A 169 -8.06 4.66 16.56
C PRO A 169 -6.96 3.83 17.23
N ILE A 170 -7.32 2.88 18.09
CA ILE A 170 -6.32 2.01 18.75
C ILE A 170 -5.69 1.08 17.71
N ALA A 171 -6.53 0.47 16.87
CA ALA A 171 -6.05 -0.40 15.80
C ALA A 171 -5.24 0.36 14.72
N ILE A 172 -5.47 1.68 14.52
CA ILE A 172 -4.61 2.50 13.65
C ILE A 172 -3.17 2.48 14.17
N ALA A 173 -2.95 2.69 15.47
CA ALA A 173 -1.62 2.68 16.07
C ALA A 173 -0.90 1.33 15.86
N ASP A 174 -1.63 0.21 16.03
CA ASP A 174 -1.10 -1.13 15.78
C ASP A 174 -0.66 -1.31 14.31
N ILE A 175 -1.47 -0.81 13.36
CA ILE A 175 -1.12 -0.89 11.93
C ILE A 175 0.07 0.02 11.60
N GLN A 176 0.17 1.20 12.21
CA GLN A 176 1.31 2.10 12.06
C GLN A 176 2.60 1.42 12.54
N GLU A 177 2.57 0.73 13.68
CA GLU A 177 3.71 -0.03 14.20
C GLU A 177 4.11 -1.19 13.27
N ILE A 178 3.14 -1.91 12.73
CA ILE A 178 3.38 -2.95 11.73
C ILE A 178 4.09 -2.36 10.50
N ILE A 179 3.60 -1.24 9.96
CA ILE A 179 4.20 -0.57 8.80
C ILE A 179 5.65 -0.15 9.10
N ALA A 180 5.91 0.41 10.28
CA ALA A 180 7.26 0.77 10.71
C ALA A 180 8.19 -0.45 10.78
N ARG A 181 7.74 -1.58 11.37
CA ARG A 181 8.51 -2.83 11.39
C ARG A 181 8.81 -3.37 9.98
N LEU A 182 7.86 -3.28 9.06
CA LEU A 182 8.05 -3.73 7.68
C LEU A 182 9.06 -2.84 6.94
N ARG A 183 9.00 -1.52 7.13
CA ARG A 183 10.01 -0.58 6.62
C ARG A 183 11.41 -0.92 7.14
N ASP A 184 11.54 -1.14 8.45
CA ASP A 184 12.82 -1.44 9.09
C ASP A 184 13.43 -2.77 8.61
N ARG A 185 12.60 -3.67 8.05
CA ARG A 185 13.03 -4.89 7.35
C ARG A 185 13.43 -4.66 5.90
N GLY A 186 13.43 -3.43 5.44
CA GLY A 186 13.82 -3.07 4.08
C GLY A 186 12.71 -3.16 3.05
N ILE A 187 11.43 -3.23 3.44
CA ILE A 187 10.30 -3.18 2.51
C ILE A 187 10.01 -1.72 2.17
N GLY A 188 9.97 -1.37 0.88
CA GLY A 188 9.50 -0.07 0.41
C GLY A 188 7.96 -0.04 0.44
N ILE A 189 7.37 1.00 1.02
CA ILE A 189 5.92 1.04 1.24
C ILE A 189 5.33 2.30 0.61
N LEU A 190 4.26 2.13 -0.19
CA LEU A 190 3.44 3.23 -0.67
C LEU A 190 2.08 3.19 0.01
N ILE A 191 1.67 4.31 0.59
CA ILE A 191 0.38 4.43 1.28
C ILE A 191 -0.46 5.54 0.64
N THR A 192 -1.74 5.26 0.38
CA THR A 192 -2.75 6.30 0.18
C THR A 192 -3.83 6.17 1.24
N ASP A 193 -4.23 7.29 1.87
CA ASP A 193 -5.30 7.29 2.87
C ASP A 193 -5.97 8.66 2.96
N HIS A 194 -7.18 8.69 3.51
CA HIS A 194 -7.90 9.91 3.83
C HIS A 194 -7.48 10.50 5.18
N ASN A 195 -6.92 9.68 6.07
CA ASN A 195 -6.40 10.08 7.37
C ASN A 195 -4.99 10.68 7.23
N VAL A 196 -4.94 11.93 6.76
CA VAL A 196 -3.68 12.62 6.40
C VAL A 196 -2.70 12.67 7.56
N ARG A 197 -3.19 12.99 8.78
CA ARG A 197 -2.34 13.08 9.97
C ARG A 197 -1.70 11.74 10.29
N GLU A 198 -2.49 10.67 10.31
CA GLU A 198 -2.03 9.32 10.62
C GLU A 198 -1.04 8.81 9.55
N THR A 199 -1.26 9.17 8.30
CA THR A 199 -0.36 8.81 7.21
C THR A 199 0.95 9.59 7.29
N LEU A 200 0.91 10.92 7.45
CA LEU A 200 2.11 11.74 7.54
C LEU A 200 2.97 11.40 8.78
N ALA A 201 2.34 10.94 9.87
CA ALA A 201 3.06 10.55 11.08
C ALA A 201 4.03 9.36 10.87
N ILE A 202 3.80 8.52 9.86
CA ILE A 202 4.60 7.33 9.59
C ILE A 202 5.35 7.38 8.25
N THR A 203 5.15 8.42 7.43
CA THR A 203 5.83 8.55 6.14
C THR A 203 7.15 9.28 6.28
N ASP A 204 8.18 8.80 5.59
CA ASP A 204 9.45 9.49 5.46
C ASP A 204 9.30 10.69 4.52
N ARG A 205 8.54 10.52 3.44
CA ARG A 205 8.17 11.58 2.49
C ARG A 205 6.80 11.30 1.87
N ALA A 206 6.20 12.31 1.27
CA ALA A 206 4.93 12.15 0.59
C ALA A 206 4.83 13.04 -0.66
N TYR A 207 3.88 12.70 -1.51
CA TYR A 207 3.48 13.45 -2.68
C TYR A 207 2.03 13.93 -2.50
N ILE A 208 1.81 15.23 -2.60
CA ILE A 208 0.46 15.79 -2.66
C ILE A 208 0.02 15.83 -4.11
N LEU A 209 -1.00 15.04 -4.43
CA LEU A 209 -1.64 15.01 -5.74
C LEU A 209 -2.83 15.96 -5.75
N TYR A 210 -2.93 16.81 -6.77
CA TYR A 210 -4.04 17.71 -7.00
C TYR A 210 -4.34 17.84 -8.49
N ASP A 211 -5.60 17.69 -8.86
CA ASP A 211 -6.07 17.74 -10.25
C ASP A 211 -5.18 16.94 -11.24
N GLY A 212 -4.85 15.74 -10.86
CA GLY A 212 -4.07 14.78 -11.65
C GLY A 212 -2.57 15.03 -11.69
N LYS A 213 -2.02 15.98 -10.95
CA LYS A 213 -0.58 16.33 -10.95
C LYS A 213 0.02 16.28 -9.55
N ILE A 214 1.31 15.96 -9.47
CA ILE A 214 2.05 16.16 -8.23
C ILE A 214 2.23 17.67 -8.02
N LEU A 215 1.65 18.16 -6.93
CA LEU A 215 1.69 19.58 -6.56
C LEU A 215 2.86 19.88 -5.64
N VAL A 216 3.05 19.06 -4.61
CA VAL A 216 4.10 19.22 -3.60
C VAL A 216 4.70 17.84 -3.28
N PRO A 217 5.96 17.59 -3.56
CA PRO A 217 6.73 16.49 -2.97
C PRO A 217 7.49 16.99 -1.74
N GLY A 218 7.74 16.13 -0.76
CA GLY A 218 8.60 16.48 0.37
C GLY A 218 8.45 15.55 1.56
N THR A 219 9.21 15.80 2.62
CA THR A 219 9.07 15.15 3.92
C THR A 219 7.75 15.54 4.58
N ALA A 220 7.30 14.76 5.57
CA ALA A 220 6.09 15.06 6.32
C ALA A 220 6.09 16.49 6.89
N SER A 221 7.25 16.95 7.43
CA SER A 221 7.42 18.29 7.97
C SER A 221 7.35 19.38 6.89
N GLU A 222 7.99 19.18 5.74
CA GLU A 222 7.94 20.11 4.61
C GLU A 222 6.52 20.26 4.09
N ILE A 223 5.79 19.16 3.92
CA ILE A 223 4.40 19.14 3.46
C ILE A 223 3.49 19.84 4.48
N ALA A 224 3.62 19.52 5.78
CA ALA A 224 2.81 20.11 6.84
C ALA A 224 2.97 21.65 6.95
N ASN A 225 4.14 22.17 6.57
CA ASN A 225 4.45 23.60 6.58
C ASN A 225 4.30 24.29 5.22
N ASN A 226 4.01 23.55 4.16
CA ASN A 226 3.88 24.09 2.81
C ASN A 226 2.60 24.93 2.66
N PRO A 227 2.67 26.22 2.29
CA PRO A 227 1.49 27.08 2.17
C PRO A 227 0.48 26.55 1.16
N ILE A 228 0.93 26.03 0.02
CA ILE A 228 0.07 25.50 -1.04
C ILE A 228 -0.65 24.23 -0.58
N ALA A 229 0.08 23.32 0.10
CA ALA A 229 -0.52 22.11 0.66
C ALA A 229 -1.57 22.44 1.72
N ARG A 230 -1.32 23.45 2.57
CA ARG A 230 -2.28 23.94 3.57
C ARG A 230 -3.53 24.55 2.92
N GLU A 231 -3.37 25.43 1.95
CA GLU A 231 -4.47 26.10 1.27
C GLU A 231 -5.41 25.09 0.55
N ILE A 232 -4.82 24.13 -0.15
CA ILE A 232 -5.58 23.25 -1.07
C ILE A 232 -6.10 21.99 -0.37
N TYR A 233 -5.38 21.44 0.64
CA TYR A 233 -5.67 20.12 1.15
C TYR A 233 -5.65 19.99 2.67
N LEU A 234 -4.60 20.47 3.35
CA LEU A 234 -4.42 20.20 4.77
C LEU A 234 -5.30 21.10 5.66
N GLY A 235 -5.58 22.33 5.20
CA GLY A 235 -6.19 23.39 6.00
C GLY A 235 -5.17 24.15 6.85
N GLU A 236 -5.48 25.42 7.15
CA GLU A 236 -4.55 26.32 7.88
C GLU A 236 -4.19 25.85 9.30
N LYS A 237 -5.13 25.16 9.97
CA LYS A 237 -4.97 24.68 11.35
C LYS A 237 -4.32 23.30 11.46
N PHE A 238 -3.85 22.72 10.33
CA PHE A 238 -3.22 21.41 10.35
C PHE A 238 -1.92 21.43 11.19
N ALA A 239 -1.76 20.43 12.07
CA ALA A 239 -0.55 20.14 12.82
C ALA A 239 -0.31 18.61 12.82
N LEU A 240 0.95 18.22 12.72
CA LEU A 240 1.39 16.83 12.89
C LEU A 240 1.33 16.40 14.35
#